data_9cbb1aaad79d490f8dbcf161ecbe380c
#
_entry.id   9cbb1aaad79d490f8dbcf161ecbe380c
#
_cell.length_a   1.000
_cell.length_b   1.000
_cell.length_c   1.000
_cell.angle_alpha   90.00
_cell.angle_beta   90.00
_cell.angle_gamma   90.00
#
_symmetry.space_group_name_H-M   'P 1'
#
loop_
_entity.id
_entity.type
_entity.pdbx_description
1 polymer ?
#
loop_
_entity_poly.entity_id
_entity_poly.type
_entity_poly.pdbx_seq_one_letter_code
_entity_poly.pdbx_strand_id
1 'polypeptide(L)'
;MDGISPGLILLTYKGKVLLMHKQKSVIDEEKHPWCLIGGIREKKESFEKALSRRVQKEAGIKIGNVEFVSEFCYRAELTDDNVNKIQRKEFQLLDFFAPKEVSKLFLSSSTQQFIAKHGSLIKPIVSLTYQ
;
A
#
# COMPACT_ATOMS: atom_id res chain seq x y z
N MET A 1 16.90 -13.03 -13.09
CA MET A 1 16.49 -13.78 -11.93
C MET A 1 15.08 -13.43 -11.58
N ASP A 2 14.25 -14.32 -11.92
CA ASP A 2 12.84 -13.99 -11.89
C ASP A 2 12.20 -14.13 -10.53
N GLY A 3 12.80 -14.86 -9.65
CA GLY A 3 12.16 -15.13 -8.38
C GLY A 3 12.17 -13.98 -7.40
N ILE A 4 12.78 -12.86 -7.76
CA ILE A 4 12.91 -11.77 -6.82
C ILE A 4 12.06 -10.55 -7.15
N SER A 5 11.12 -10.70 -8.08
CA SER A 5 10.19 -9.60 -8.34
C SER A 5 9.29 -9.39 -7.12
N PRO A 6 9.20 -8.17 -6.63
CA PRO A 6 8.35 -7.92 -5.47
C PRO A 6 6.88 -7.87 -5.86
N GLY A 7 6.03 -8.28 -4.93
CA GLY A 7 4.62 -8.01 -5.04
C GLY A 7 4.31 -6.66 -4.42
N LEU A 8 3.22 -6.06 -4.84
CA LEU A 8 2.74 -4.81 -4.27
C LEU A 8 1.31 -5.00 -3.80
N ILE A 9 0.95 -4.29 -2.74
CA ILE A 9 -0.40 -4.38 -2.22
C ILE A 9 -1.04 -2.99 -2.13
N LEU A 10 -2.24 -2.89 -2.68
CA LEU A 10 -3.06 -1.70 -2.60
C LEU A 10 -3.93 -1.84 -1.36
N LEU A 11 -3.62 -1.07 -0.34
CA LEU A 11 -4.39 -1.06 0.90
C LEU A 11 -5.33 0.13 0.87
N THR A 12 -6.63 -0.14 0.87
CA THR A 12 -7.62 0.92 0.76
C THR A 12 -8.43 1.04 2.05
N TYR A 13 -8.91 2.26 2.29
CA TYR A 13 -9.75 2.55 3.44
C TYR A 13 -10.60 3.77 3.12
N LYS A 14 -11.90 3.58 3.06
CA LYS A 14 -12.87 4.67 2.85
C LYS A 14 -12.51 5.55 1.66
N GLY A 15 -12.18 4.91 0.52
CA GLY A 15 -11.91 5.62 -0.71
C GLY A 15 -10.52 6.22 -0.81
N LYS A 16 -9.63 5.86 0.09
CA LYS A 16 -8.25 6.35 0.09
C LYS A 16 -7.30 5.18 0.07
N VAL A 17 -6.08 5.43 -0.39
CA VAL A 17 -5.03 4.41 -0.43
C VAL A 17 -3.94 4.77 0.57
N LEU A 18 -3.42 3.75 1.24
CA LEU A 18 -2.31 3.91 2.17
C LEU A 18 -1.00 3.90 1.37
N LEU A 19 -0.24 4.97 1.52
CA LEU A 19 1.08 5.05 0.91
C LEU A 19 2.13 5.28 1.98
N MET A 20 3.35 4.88 1.64
CA MET A 20 4.48 4.94 2.55
C MET A 20 5.56 5.82 1.94
N HIS A 21 6.17 6.64 2.78
CA HIS A 21 7.27 7.51 2.40
C HIS A 21 8.38 7.35 3.42
N LYS A 22 9.57 7.01 2.98
CA LYS A 22 10.69 6.81 3.88
C LYS A 22 11.75 7.87 3.67
N GLN A 23 12.34 8.29 4.77
CA GLN A 23 13.40 9.28 4.82
C GLN A 23 14.53 8.64 5.61
N LYS A 24 15.77 8.91 5.22
CA LYS A 24 16.90 8.24 5.87
C LYS A 24 17.24 8.86 7.22
N SER A 25 17.02 10.16 7.36
CA SER A 25 17.34 10.86 8.59
C SER A 25 16.61 12.19 8.61
N VAL A 26 16.73 12.91 9.73
CA VAL A 26 16.13 14.24 9.87
C VAL A 26 16.65 15.22 8.84
N ILE A 27 17.91 15.06 8.45
CA ILE A 27 18.55 16.00 7.53
C ILE A 27 18.58 15.50 6.10
N ASP A 28 17.80 14.46 5.80
CA ASP A 28 17.70 13.91 4.46
C ASP A 28 16.96 14.90 3.58
N GLU A 29 17.67 15.50 2.63
CA GLU A 29 17.11 16.48 1.71
C GLU A 29 16.76 15.89 0.37
N GLU A 30 17.01 14.62 0.16
CA GLU A 30 16.66 13.99 -1.10
C GLU A 30 15.15 13.85 -1.21
N LYS A 31 14.67 13.99 -2.44
CA LYS A 31 13.26 13.78 -2.71
C LYS A 31 13.01 12.29 -2.85
N HIS A 32 12.24 11.75 -1.92
CA HIS A 32 11.89 10.34 -1.93
C HIS A 32 10.45 10.15 -2.42
N PRO A 33 10.18 9.07 -3.14
CA PRO A 33 8.83 8.84 -3.62
C PRO A 33 7.93 8.24 -2.54
N TRP A 34 6.65 8.47 -2.71
CA TRP A 34 5.62 7.71 -2.00
C TRP A 34 5.42 6.39 -2.72
N CYS A 35 5.18 5.33 -1.99
CA CYS A 35 5.04 4.02 -2.59
C CYS A 35 4.03 3.15 -1.86
N LEU A 36 3.51 2.17 -2.57
CA LEU A 36 2.74 1.09 -1.97
C LEU A 36 3.68 0.21 -1.16
N ILE A 37 3.14 -0.47 -0.17
CA ILE A 37 3.90 -1.47 0.55
C ILE A 37 4.10 -2.66 -0.39
N GLY A 38 5.33 -3.15 -0.45
CA GLY A 38 5.66 -4.27 -1.30
C GLY A 38 6.55 -5.24 -0.57
N GLY A 39 6.66 -6.45 -1.09
CA GLY A 39 7.47 -7.46 -0.48
C GLY A 39 7.88 -8.55 -1.43
N ILE A 40 9.04 -9.13 -1.15
CA ILE A 40 9.58 -10.24 -1.89
C ILE A 40 9.22 -11.52 -1.16
N ARG A 41 8.80 -12.52 -1.91
CA ARG A 41 8.48 -13.82 -1.31
C ARG A 41 9.76 -14.46 -0.78
N GLU A 42 9.65 -15.00 0.41
CA GLU A 42 10.68 -15.88 0.92
C GLU A 42 10.39 -17.30 0.45
N LYS A 43 11.32 -18.18 0.70
CA LYS A 43 11.27 -19.55 0.19
C LYS A 43 9.93 -20.20 0.51
N LYS A 44 9.24 -20.67 -0.51
CA LYS A 44 7.95 -21.37 -0.39
C LYS A 44 6.81 -20.52 0.15
N GLU A 45 6.99 -19.22 0.15
CA GLU A 45 5.97 -18.30 0.63
C GLU A 45 5.09 -17.85 -0.53
N SER A 46 3.78 -17.73 -0.29
CA SER A 46 2.90 -17.11 -1.27
C SER A 46 3.06 -15.61 -1.22
N PHE A 47 2.63 -14.90 -2.27
CA PHE A 47 2.62 -13.44 -2.23
C PHE A 47 1.69 -12.92 -1.13
N GLU A 48 0.54 -13.56 -0.94
CA GLU A 48 -0.38 -13.14 0.12
C GLU A 48 0.31 -13.14 1.47
N LYS A 49 1.07 -14.18 1.73
CA LYS A 49 1.78 -14.30 3.00
C LYS A 49 2.92 -13.29 3.09
N ALA A 50 3.67 -13.13 2.02
CA ALA A 50 4.78 -12.17 1.98
C ALA A 50 4.28 -10.75 2.21
N LEU A 51 3.18 -10.39 1.57
CA LEU A 51 2.63 -9.05 1.68
C LEU A 51 2.03 -8.81 3.06
N SER A 52 1.34 -9.80 3.61
CA SER A 52 0.82 -9.69 4.99
C SER A 52 1.95 -9.47 5.98
N ARG A 53 3.04 -10.20 5.80
CA ARG A 53 4.23 -10.04 6.65
C ARG A 53 4.83 -8.65 6.53
N ARG A 54 4.93 -8.13 5.30
CA ARG A 54 5.48 -6.79 5.08
C ARG A 54 4.58 -5.71 5.65
N VAL A 55 3.28 -5.84 5.50
CA VAL A 55 2.36 -4.86 6.07
C VAL A 55 2.50 -4.83 7.59
N GLN A 56 2.64 -5.99 8.21
CA GLN A 56 2.84 -6.04 9.65
C GLN A 56 4.15 -5.38 10.05
N LYS A 57 5.21 -5.60 9.26
CA LYS A 57 6.49 -4.99 9.55
C LYS A 57 6.45 -3.46 9.40
N GLU A 58 5.82 -2.97 8.34
CA GLU A 58 5.84 -1.55 8.04
C GLU A 58 4.78 -0.76 8.79
N ALA A 59 3.63 -1.33 9.01
CA ALA A 59 2.51 -0.61 9.62
C ALA A 59 2.05 -1.20 10.95
N GLY A 60 2.57 -2.33 11.35
CA GLY A 60 2.25 -2.94 12.63
C GLY A 60 0.86 -3.55 12.70
N ILE A 61 0.22 -3.81 11.59
CA ILE A 61 -1.13 -4.34 11.58
C ILE A 61 -1.20 -5.68 10.86
N LYS A 62 -2.19 -6.46 11.24
CA LYS A 62 -2.49 -7.73 10.57
C LYS A 62 -3.67 -7.51 9.65
N ILE A 63 -3.46 -7.86 8.38
CA ILE A 63 -4.52 -7.74 7.39
C ILE A 63 -5.05 -9.11 7.03
N GLY A 64 -6.31 -9.14 6.63
CA GLY A 64 -6.91 -10.35 6.07
C GLY A 64 -7.40 -10.05 4.67
N ASN A 65 -7.96 -11.05 4.02
CA ASN A 65 -8.63 -10.89 2.74
C ASN A 65 -7.75 -10.24 1.67
N VAL A 66 -6.48 -10.68 1.59
CA VAL A 66 -5.60 -10.24 0.53
C VAL A 66 -6.08 -10.88 -0.76
N GLU A 67 -6.40 -10.05 -1.75
CA GLU A 67 -6.95 -10.51 -3.01
C GLU A 67 -5.97 -10.28 -4.14
N PHE A 68 -5.91 -11.24 -5.04
CA PHE A 68 -5.13 -11.14 -6.26
C PHE A 68 -5.80 -10.15 -7.21
N VAL A 69 -5.03 -9.26 -7.81
CA VAL A 69 -5.53 -8.32 -8.80
C VAL A 69 -4.96 -8.67 -10.18
N SER A 70 -3.67 -8.76 -10.28
CA SER A 70 -2.98 -9.19 -11.49
C SER A 70 -1.58 -9.62 -11.07
N GLU A 71 -0.75 -10.03 -12.01
CA GLU A 71 0.58 -10.52 -11.68
C GLU A 71 1.34 -9.49 -10.83
N PHE A 72 1.82 -9.93 -9.67
CA PHE A 72 2.53 -9.11 -8.68
C PHE A 72 1.69 -8.02 -8.03
N CYS A 73 0.38 -7.98 -8.29
CA CYS A 73 -0.49 -6.93 -7.79
C CYS A 73 -1.61 -7.52 -6.94
N TYR A 74 -1.72 -7.03 -5.71
CA TYR A 74 -2.69 -7.51 -4.74
C TYR A 74 -3.40 -6.35 -4.07
N ARG A 75 -4.48 -6.63 -3.38
CA ARG A 75 -5.24 -5.59 -2.68
C ARG A 75 -5.86 -6.12 -1.41
N ALA A 76 -6.15 -5.22 -0.49
CA ALA A 76 -6.93 -5.53 0.70
C ALA A 76 -7.58 -4.25 1.19
N GLU A 77 -8.81 -4.36 1.67
CA GLU A 77 -9.49 -3.24 2.29
C GLU A 77 -9.21 -3.28 3.79
N LEU A 78 -8.79 -2.15 4.34
CA LEU A 78 -8.51 -2.05 5.77
C LEU A 78 -9.79 -1.83 6.55
N THR A 79 -9.82 -2.36 7.76
CA THR A 79 -10.92 -2.15 8.69
C THR A 79 -10.62 -0.95 9.58
N ASP A 80 -11.64 -0.46 10.28
CA ASP A 80 -11.44 0.59 11.28
C ASP A 80 -10.42 0.15 12.32
N ASP A 81 -10.47 -1.10 12.72
CA ASP A 81 -9.53 -1.64 13.71
C ASP A 81 -8.10 -1.59 13.17
N ASN A 82 -7.90 -1.97 11.91
CA ASN A 82 -6.58 -1.87 11.28
C ASN A 82 -6.05 -0.45 11.37
N VAL A 83 -6.87 0.50 10.93
CA VAL A 83 -6.43 1.90 10.87
C VAL A 83 -6.09 2.43 12.26
N ASN A 84 -6.88 2.07 13.25
CA ASN A 84 -6.64 2.52 14.62
C ASN A 84 -5.35 1.94 15.21
N LYS A 85 -4.88 0.83 14.67
CA LYS A 85 -3.69 0.15 15.19
C LYS A 85 -2.43 0.42 14.40
N ILE A 86 -2.50 1.24 13.36
CA ILE A 86 -1.30 1.55 12.57
C ILE A 86 -0.24 2.16 13.46
N GLN A 87 0.97 1.58 13.40
CA GLN A 87 2.12 2.07 14.13
C GLN A 87 2.98 2.90 13.20
N ARG A 88 3.29 4.12 13.63
CA ARG A 88 4.12 5.02 12.86
C ARG A 88 5.51 5.07 13.46
N LYS A 89 6.51 5.08 12.59
CA LYS A 89 7.91 5.03 12.99
C LYS A 89 8.59 6.33 12.61
N GLU A 90 9.71 6.58 13.26
CA GLU A 90 10.55 7.72 12.92
C GLU A 90 11.06 7.57 11.48
N PHE A 91 11.09 8.67 10.75
CA PHE A 91 11.58 8.74 9.36
C PHE A 91 10.76 7.89 8.38
N GLN A 92 9.56 7.52 8.78
CA GLN A 92 8.65 6.79 7.91
C GLN A 92 7.26 7.36 8.05
N LEU A 93 6.72 7.85 6.96
CA LEU A 93 5.35 8.36 6.94
C LEU A 93 4.44 7.31 6.34
N LEU A 94 3.31 7.13 6.96
CA LEU A 94 2.22 6.31 6.44
C LEU A 94 0.99 7.20 6.44
N ASP A 95 0.39 7.39 5.29
CA ASP A 95 -0.75 8.27 5.21
C ASP A 95 -1.71 7.81 4.13
N PHE A 96 -2.94 8.27 4.23
CA PHE A 96 -4.01 7.89 3.31
C PHE A 96 -4.28 9.04 2.35
N PHE A 97 -4.41 8.70 1.07
CA PHE A 97 -4.62 9.69 0.02
C PHE A 97 -5.80 9.31 -0.85
N ALA A 98 -6.65 10.29 -1.11
CA ALA A 98 -7.71 10.14 -2.10
C ALA A 98 -7.10 10.14 -3.51
N PRO A 99 -7.80 9.60 -4.51
CA PRO A 99 -7.25 9.56 -5.87
C PRO A 99 -6.79 10.92 -6.39
N LYS A 100 -7.50 12.00 -6.07
CA LYS A 100 -7.08 13.32 -6.50
C LYS A 100 -5.75 13.72 -5.88
N GLU A 101 -5.53 13.32 -4.63
CA GLU A 101 -4.28 13.64 -3.94
C GLU A 101 -3.13 12.83 -4.50
N VAL A 102 -3.40 11.55 -4.82
CA VAL A 102 -2.37 10.66 -5.36
C VAL A 102 -1.78 11.23 -6.65
N SER A 103 -2.63 11.83 -7.49
CA SER A 103 -2.18 12.37 -8.76
C SER A 103 -1.18 13.50 -8.62
N LYS A 104 -1.07 14.09 -7.43
CA LYS A 104 -0.15 15.19 -7.17
C LYS A 104 1.12 14.77 -6.47
N LEU A 105 1.24 13.49 -6.14
CA LEU A 105 2.39 12.99 -5.39
C LEU A 105 3.49 12.53 -6.32
N PHE A 106 4.72 12.61 -5.81
CA PHE A 106 5.84 11.96 -6.45
C PHE A 106 5.81 10.49 -6.03
N LEU A 107 5.50 9.62 -6.99
CA LEU A 107 5.33 8.18 -6.72
C LEU A 107 6.50 7.39 -7.27
N SER A 108 6.81 6.28 -6.61
CA SER A 108 7.78 5.35 -7.18
C SER A 108 7.23 4.80 -8.50
N SER A 109 8.14 4.37 -9.36
CA SER A 109 7.76 3.89 -10.69
C SER A 109 6.77 2.73 -10.62
N SER A 110 7.04 1.75 -9.76
CA SER A 110 6.17 0.59 -9.65
C SER A 110 4.80 0.97 -9.08
N THR A 111 4.77 1.90 -8.13
CA THR A 111 3.50 2.39 -7.58
C THR A 111 2.70 3.14 -8.65
N GLN A 112 3.38 3.97 -9.42
CA GLN A 112 2.74 4.71 -10.50
C GLN A 112 2.10 3.75 -11.50
N GLN A 113 2.82 2.71 -11.87
CA GLN A 113 2.30 1.71 -12.81
C GLN A 113 1.09 0.97 -12.24
N PHE A 114 1.17 0.59 -10.96
CA PHE A 114 0.06 -0.10 -10.31
C PHE A 114 -1.19 0.77 -10.34
N ILE A 115 -1.04 2.03 -9.96
CA ILE A 115 -2.18 2.94 -9.88
C ILE A 115 -2.71 3.28 -11.27
N ALA A 116 -1.83 3.38 -12.26
CA ALA A 116 -2.29 3.62 -13.61
C ALA A 116 -3.18 2.48 -14.12
N LYS A 117 -2.84 1.24 -13.76
CA LYS A 117 -3.62 0.09 -14.18
C LYS A 117 -4.85 -0.18 -13.31
N HIS A 118 -4.71 0.03 -12.01
CA HIS A 118 -5.70 -0.47 -11.06
C HIS A 118 -6.21 0.60 -10.11
N GLY A 119 -5.94 1.86 -10.38
CA GLY A 119 -6.36 2.95 -9.49
C GLY A 119 -7.87 3.04 -9.29
N SER A 120 -8.64 2.49 -10.22
CA SER A 120 -10.09 2.47 -10.07
C SER A 120 -10.55 1.64 -8.89
N LEU A 121 -9.66 0.81 -8.33
CA LEU A 121 -9.97 0.06 -7.12
C LEU A 121 -9.96 0.93 -5.87
N ILE A 122 -9.41 2.13 -5.95
CA ILE A 122 -9.46 3.10 -4.85
C ILE A 122 -10.81 3.81 -4.96
N LYS A 123 -11.83 3.23 -4.37
CA LYS A 123 -13.19 3.74 -4.53
C LYS A 123 -13.66 4.38 -3.24
N PRO A 124 -14.28 5.56 -3.32
CA PRO A 124 -14.95 6.10 -2.15
C PRO A 124 -16.08 5.15 -1.77
N ILE A 125 -16.42 5.16 -0.49
CA ILE A 125 -17.57 4.41 -0.03
C ILE A 125 -18.79 5.08 -0.68
N VAL A 126 -19.49 4.30 -1.47
CA VAL A 126 -20.68 4.78 -2.13
C VAL A 126 -21.87 4.42 -1.26
N SER A 127 -22.67 5.42 -0.93
CA SER A 127 -23.88 5.14 -0.20
C SER A 127 -24.83 4.40 -1.12
N LEU A 128 -25.27 3.25 -0.69
CA LEU A 128 -26.21 2.46 -1.47
C LEU A 128 -27.62 2.76 -1.08
N THR A 129 -27.83 3.75 -0.25
CA THR A 129 -29.15 4.02 0.30
C THR A 129 -29.90 5.10 -0.43
N TYR A 130 -29.25 5.75 -1.36
CA TYR A 130 -29.86 6.88 -2.04
C TYR A 130 -30.72 6.50 -3.22
N GLN A 131 -30.80 5.27 -3.50
CA GLN A 131 -31.68 4.84 -4.58
C GLN A 131 -33.13 5.04 -4.26
#